data_cf838bc126d2386f5a0a23e5f3838b51
#
_entry.id   cf838bc126d2386f5a0a23e5f3838b51
#
_cell.length_a   1.000
_cell.length_b   1.000
_cell.length_c   1.000
_cell.angle_alpha   90.00
_cell.angle_beta   90.00
_cell.angle_gamma   90.00
#
_symmetry.space_group_name_H-M   'P 1'
#
loop_
_entity.id
_entity.type
_entity.pdbx_description
1 polymer ?
#
loop_
_entity_poly.entity_id
_entity_poly.type
_entity_poly.pdbx_seq_one_letter_code
_entity_poly.pdbx_strand_id
1 'polypeptide(L)'
;FDIVTVQQSSYDSGRPQTYFPYMEKLLSFCRENQPDAKLFFHQTWAYETDSALDAFADYDRDQAEMFRRIEDCTAMVEKVFGIPVIPTGAMLQKLRDTVPEFDYKNGGRSLCRDGGHLSLDYGRLTAAYTWLRSITGEAVTLKGFADFDDTLTEKIQAAGDQLFG
;
A
#
# COMPACT_ATOMS: atom_id res chain seq x y z
N PHE A 1 17.78 -14.19 -5.11
CA PHE A 1 16.33 -13.86 -5.12
C PHE A 1 15.93 -13.35 -6.49
N ASP A 2 14.70 -13.67 -6.93
CA ASP A 2 14.17 -13.17 -8.22
C ASP A 2 13.56 -11.77 -8.06
N ILE A 3 13.06 -11.49 -6.86
CA ILE A 3 12.40 -10.21 -6.51
C ILE A 3 12.89 -9.76 -5.14
N VAL A 4 13.19 -8.47 -5.02
CA VAL A 4 13.47 -7.79 -3.76
C VAL A 4 12.53 -6.58 -3.65
N THR A 5 11.88 -6.45 -2.51
CA THR A 5 11.03 -5.29 -2.22
C THR A 5 11.63 -4.46 -1.10
N VAL A 6 11.55 -3.16 -1.23
CA VAL A 6 11.94 -2.20 -0.18
C VAL A 6 10.75 -1.31 0.15
N GLN A 7 10.67 -0.88 1.41
CA GLN A 7 9.62 0.03 1.86
C GLN A 7 10.15 0.97 2.93
N GLN A 8 9.44 2.06 3.17
CA GLN A 8 9.68 2.91 4.33
C GLN A 8 8.87 2.41 5.54
N SER A 9 9.31 2.77 6.75
CA SER A 9 8.49 2.62 7.95
C SER A 9 7.18 3.40 7.80
N SER A 10 6.06 2.84 8.28
CA SER A 10 4.73 3.42 8.05
C SER A 10 4.60 4.86 8.54
N TYR A 11 5.19 5.19 9.70
CA TYR A 11 5.12 6.56 10.25
C TYR A 11 6.02 7.56 9.52
N ASP A 12 7.05 7.11 8.80
CA ASP A 12 7.97 7.95 8.03
C ASP A 12 7.62 8.01 6.54
N SER A 13 6.66 7.21 6.08
CA SER A 13 6.40 7.05 4.64
C SER A 13 5.92 8.30 3.92
N GLY A 14 5.35 9.27 4.64
CA GLY A 14 5.03 10.60 4.11
C GLY A 14 6.07 11.68 4.42
N ARG A 15 7.32 11.31 4.76
CA ARG A 15 8.39 12.23 5.17
C ARG A 15 9.60 12.12 4.23
N PRO A 16 9.72 12.96 3.20
CA PRO A 16 10.72 12.81 2.16
C PRO A 16 12.16 12.80 2.67
N GLN A 17 12.46 13.57 3.74
CA GLN A 17 13.80 13.64 4.32
C GLN A 17 14.29 12.33 4.92
N THR A 18 13.39 11.40 5.26
CA THR A 18 13.73 10.11 5.87
C THR A 18 14.19 9.06 4.85
N TYR A 19 14.00 9.33 3.58
CA TYR A 19 14.44 8.44 2.51
C TYR A 19 15.94 8.60 2.20
N PHE A 20 16.49 9.79 2.40
CA PHE A 20 17.89 10.09 2.06
C PHE A 20 18.79 10.15 3.30
N PRO A 21 20.04 9.63 3.19
CA PRO A 21 20.66 8.94 2.05
C PRO A 21 20.41 7.42 2.03
N TYR A 22 19.50 6.93 2.86
CA TYR A 22 19.39 5.49 3.17
C TYR A 22 18.84 4.67 2.00
N MET A 23 17.86 5.18 1.29
CA MET A 23 17.25 4.49 0.15
C MET A 23 18.27 4.24 -0.97
N GLU A 24 19.07 5.24 -1.30
CA GLU A 24 20.13 5.11 -2.29
C GLU A 24 21.12 4.01 -1.91
N LYS A 25 21.59 4.02 -0.66
CA LYS A 25 22.53 3.00 -0.14
C LYS A 25 21.93 1.61 -0.15
N LEU A 26 20.65 1.49 0.25
CA LEU A 26 19.95 0.20 0.26
C LEU A 26 19.78 -0.36 -1.16
N LEU A 27 19.37 0.46 -2.10
CA LEU A 27 19.20 0.04 -3.49
C LEU A 27 20.54 -0.33 -4.16
N SER A 28 21.62 0.42 -3.87
CA SER A 28 22.97 0.08 -4.33
C SER A 28 23.40 -1.30 -3.77
N PHE A 29 23.22 -1.50 -2.48
CA PHE A 29 23.50 -2.79 -1.85
C PHE A 29 22.70 -3.95 -2.48
N CYS A 30 21.41 -3.74 -2.74
CA CYS A 30 20.58 -4.74 -3.40
C CYS A 30 21.09 -5.07 -4.81
N ARG A 31 21.41 -4.06 -5.61
CA ARG A 31 21.92 -4.24 -6.97
C ARG A 31 23.28 -4.95 -7.01
N GLU A 32 24.17 -4.63 -6.07
CA GLU A 32 25.49 -5.26 -5.96
C GLU A 32 25.41 -6.74 -5.57
N ASN A 33 24.49 -7.09 -4.66
CA ASN A 33 24.40 -8.45 -4.09
C ASN A 33 23.35 -9.34 -4.77
N GLN A 34 22.41 -8.75 -5.52
CA GLN A 34 21.34 -9.45 -6.23
C GLN A 34 21.11 -8.78 -7.60
N PRO A 35 22.12 -8.82 -8.52
CA PRO A 35 22.09 -8.06 -9.76
C PRO A 35 20.94 -8.46 -10.70
N ASP A 36 20.47 -9.69 -10.63
CA ASP A 36 19.41 -10.23 -11.46
C ASP A 36 18.00 -10.04 -10.85
N ALA A 37 17.90 -9.58 -9.61
CA ALA A 37 16.63 -9.41 -8.94
C ALA A 37 15.89 -8.17 -9.43
N LYS A 38 14.58 -8.30 -9.66
CA LYS A 38 13.70 -7.16 -9.88
C LYS A 38 13.46 -6.44 -8.55
N LEU A 39 13.73 -5.14 -8.52
CA LEU A 39 13.50 -4.31 -7.34
C LEU A 39 12.14 -3.62 -7.44
N PHE A 40 11.38 -3.62 -6.35
CA PHE A 40 10.12 -2.88 -6.22
C PHE A 40 10.13 -2.03 -4.95
N PHE A 41 9.46 -0.88 -5.00
CA PHE A 41 9.11 -0.11 -3.82
C PHE A 41 7.69 -0.46 -3.38
N HIS A 42 7.53 -0.93 -2.15
CA HIS A 42 6.22 -1.18 -1.56
C HIS A 42 5.70 0.10 -0.90
N GLN A 43 4.65 0.69 -1.47
CA GLN A 43 3.94 1.82 -0.89
C GLN A 43 3.15 1.35 0.32
N THR A 44 3.42 1.92 1.50
CA THR A 44 2.62 1.72 2.70
C THR A 44 1.31 2.51 2.59
N TRP A 45 0.47 2.44 3.62
CA TRP A 45 -0.87 3.02 3.63
C TRP A 45 -1.05 4.02 4.77
N ALA A 46 -2.01 4.94 4.61
CA ALA A 46 -2.41 5.84 5.68
C ALA A 46 -3.11 5.07 6.81
N TYR A 47 -2.92 5.57 8.04
CA TYR A 47 -3.60 5.05 9.21
C TYR A 47 -5.11 5.25 9.12
N GLU A 48 -5.87 4.55 9.96
CA GLU A 48 -7.32 4.72 10.03
C GLU A 48 -7.68 6.05 10.71
N THR A 49 -8.84 6.57 10.40
CA THR A 49 -9.29 7.91 10.83
C THR A 49 -9.35 8.09 12.34
N ASP A 50 -9.58 7.01 13.09
CA ASP A 50 -9.61 6.98 14.56
C ASP A 50 -8.33 6.44 15.19
N SER A 51 -7.26 6.32 14.41
CA SER A 51 -5.99 5.77 14.89
C SER A 51 -5.44 6.52 16.10
N ALA A 52 -5.18 5.78 17.17
CA ALA A 52 -4.54 6.29 18.38
C ALA A 52 -3.02 6.29 18.32
N LEU A 53 -2.41 5.89 17.21
CA LEU A 53 -0.96 5.86 17.06
C LEU A 53 -0.38 7.26 17.16
N ASP A 54 0.65 7.44 18.01
CA ASP A 54 1.27 8.74 18.27
C ASP A 54 1.80 9.39 16.99
N ALA A 55 2.43 8.60 16.13
CA ALA A 55 2.97 9.06 14.85
C ALA A 55 1.91 9.62 13.89
N PHE A 56 0.63 9.36 14.10
CA PHE A 56 -0.44 9.95 13.31
C PHE A 56 -0.58 11.46 13.54
N ALA A 57 -0.12 11.96 14.70
CA ALA A 57 -0.11 13.39 14.98
C ALA A 57 0.79 14.18 14.01
N ASP A 58 1.83 13.57 13.44
CA ASP A 58 2.70 14.20 12.44
C ASP A 58 1.99 14.47 11.10
N TYR A 59 0.83 13.90 10.92
CA TYR A 59 -0.07 14.07 9.79
C TYR A 59 -1.39 14.76 10.20
N ASP A 60 -1.36 15.55 11.27
CA ASP A 60 -2.51 16.27 11.83
C ASP A 60 -3.69 15.36 12.20
N ARG A 61 -3.43 14.06 12.39
CA ARG A 61 -4.42 12.98 12.55
C ARG A 61 -5.45 12.96 11.41
N ASP A 62 -5.01 13.34 10.21
CA ASP A 62 -5.82 13.35 8.99
C ASP A 62 -5.34 12.25 8.05
N GLN A 63 -6.24 11.27 7.78
CA GLN A 63 -5.95 10.14 6.90
C GLN A 63 -5.68 10.59 5.47
N ALA A 64 -6.43 11.56 4.96
CA ALA A 64 -6.26 12.06 3.60
C ALA A 64 -4.93 12.80 3.45
N GLU A 65 -4.54 13.60 4.44
CA GLU A 65 -3.25 14.27 4.44
C GLU A 65 -2.09 13.27 4.56
N MET A 66 -2.21 12.26 5.42
CA MET A 66 -1.19 11.20 5.51
C MET A 66 -1.04 10.48 4.16
N PHE A 67 -2.16 10.11 3.54
CA PHE A 67 -2.13 9.41 2.24
C PHE A 67 -1.52 10.29 1.15
N ARG A 68 -1.92 11.55 1.05
CA ARG A 68 -1.36 12.51 0.09
C ARG A 68 0.17 12.62 0.21
N ARG A 69 0.70 12.71 1.44
CA ARG A 69 2.15 12.76 1.67
C ARG A 69 2.85 11.44 1.30
N ILE A 70 2.20 10.31 1.54
CA ILE A 70 2.70 9.00 1.10
C ILE A 70 2.77 8.92 -0.42
N GLU A 71 1.74 9.43 -1.14
CA GLU A 71 1.74 9.49 -2.60
C GLU A 71 2.89 10.37 -3.12
N ASP A 72 3.08 11.57 -2.55
CA ASP A 72 4.16 12.49 -2.93
C ASP A 72 5.54 11.83 -2.76
N CYS A 73 5.76 11.13 -1.63
CA CYS A 73 7.00 10.39 -1.38
C CYS A 73 7.17 9.22 -2.32
N THR A 74 6.09 8.49 -2.64
CA THR A 74 6.13 7.37 -3.58
C THR A 74 6.49 7.84 -4.98
N ALA A 75 5.87 8.90 -5.47
CA ALA A 75 6.19 9.52 -6.76
C ALA A 75 7.64 10.02 -6.81
N MET A 76 8.15 10.57 -5.70
CA MET A 76 9.57 10.94 -5.58
C MET A 76 10.48 9.72 -5.71
N VAL A 77 10.19 8.61 -5.02
CA VAL A 77 10.97 7.37 -5.10
C VAL A 77 11.00 6.83 -6.52
N GLU A 78 9.85 6.73 -7.17
CA GLU A 78 9.74 6.28 -8.56
C GLU A 78 10.55 7.17 -9.51
N LYS A 79 10.41 8.49 -9.38
CA LYS A 79 11.12 9.46 -10.22
C LYS A 79 12.64 9.45 -10.01
N VAL A 80 13.10 9.35 -8.76
CA VAL A 80 14.54 9.47 -8.43
C VAL A 80 15.27 8.15 -8.63
N PHE A 81 14.68 7.02 -8.27
CA PHE A 81 15.37 5.73 -8.26
C PHE A 81 14.96 4.81 -9.41
N GLY A 82 13.89 5.13 -10.15
CA GLY A 82 13.45 4.37 -11.33
C GLY A 82 13.02 2.94 -11.02
N ILE A 83 12.51 2.69 -9.82
CA ILE A 83 12.00 1.37 -9.42
C ILE A 83 10.47 1.36 -9.44
N PRO A 84 9.84 0.29 -9.94
CA PRO A 84 8.38 0.16 -9.96
C PRO A 84 7.79 0.09 -8.55
N VAL A 85 6.56 0.55 -8.43
CA VAL A 85 5.82 0.64 -7.17
C VAL A 85 4.81 -0.51 -7.07
N ILE A 86 4.68 -1.07 -5.88
CA ILE A 86 3.53 -1.89 -5.46
C ILE A 86 2.59 -0.95 -4.71
N PRO A 87 1.48 -0.48 -5.30
CA PRO A 87 0.68 0.64 -4.80
C PRO A 87 -0.36 0.21 -3.75
N THR A 88 0.08 -0.49 -2.70
CA THR A 88 -0.83 -1.02 -1.66
C THR A 88 -1.59 0.10 -0.96
N GLY A 89 -0.93 1.21 -0.65
CA GLY A 89 -1.57 2.36 -0.03
C GLY A 89 -2.67 2.97 -0.90
N ALA A 90 -2.39 3.15 -2.19
CA ALA A 90 -3.35 3.67 -3.16
C ALA A 90 -4.55 2.73 -3.32
N MET A 91 -4.31 1.43 -3.34
CA MET A 91 -5.39 0.43 -3.44
C MET A 91 -6.31 0.46 -2.21
N LEU A 92 -5.74 0.53 -1.00
CA LEU A 92 -6.52 0.63 0.24
C LEU A 92 -7.30 1.93 0.31
N GLN A 93 -6.67 3.06 -0.06
CA GLN A 93 -7.36 4.35 -0.07
C GLN A 93 -8.49 4.37 -1.11
N LYS A 94 -8.26 3.83 -2.29
CA LYS A 94 -9.32 3.69 -3.31
C LYS A 94 -10.54 2.92 -2.79
N LEU A 95 -10.32 1.83 -2.06
CA LEU A 95 -11.43 1.08 -1.45
C LEU A 95 -12.19 1.93 -0.41
N ARG A 96 -11.48 2.66 0.44
CA ARG A 96 -12.07 3.56 1.44
C ARG A 96 -12.93 4.65 0.80
N ASP A 97 -12.48 5.18 -0.34
CA ASP A 97 -13.12 6.31 -1.01
C ASP A 97 -14.27 5.89 -1.93
N THR A 98 -14.26 4.66 -2.46
CA THR A 98 -15.19 4.27 -3.54
C THR A 98 -16.09 3.09 -3.21
N VAL A 99 -15.80 2.35 -2.14
CA VAL A 99 -16.57 1.16 -1.74
C VAL A 99 -17.18 1.38 -0.36
N PRO A 100 -18.51 1.66 -0.26
CA PRO A 100 -19.15 2.02 1.01
C PRO A 100 -18.93 1.02 2.15
N GLU A 101 -18.77 -0.27 1.84
CA GLU A 101 -18.50 -1.31 2.83
C GLU A 101 -17.13 -1.18 3.50
N PHE A 102 -16.20 -0.41 2.90
CA PHE A 102 -14.86 -0.11 3.42
C PHE A 102 -14.68 1.36 3.82
N ASP A 103 -15.72 2.18 3.68
CA ASP A 103 -15.73 3.56 4.18
C ASP A 103 -15.93 3.56 5.70
N TYR A 104 -14.85 3.31 6.43
CA TYR A 104 -14.87 3.18 7.89
C TYR A 104 -15.38 4.46 8.59
N LYS A 105 -15.05 5.61 8.08
CA LYS A 105 -15.49 6.91 8.61
C LYS A 105 -17.00 7.04 8.64
N ASN A 106 -17.70 6.43 7.69
CA ASN A 106 -19.16 6.45 7.56
C ASN A 106 -19.82 5.13 7.96
N GLY A 107 -19.14 4.29 8.76
CA GLY A 107 -19.69 3.07 9.35
C GLY A 107 -19.40 1.79 8.56
N GLY A 108 -18.57 1.86 7.52
CA GLY A 108 -18.06 0.70 6.82
C GLY A 108 -17.04 -0.08 7.66
N ARG A 109 -16.52 -1.14 7.10
CA ARG A 109 -15.51 -2.00 7.73
C ARG A 109 -14.13 -1.37 7.64
N SER A 110 -13.38 -1.33 8.74
CA SER A 110 -11.98 -0.93 8.70
C SER A 110 -11.12 -1.96 7.96
N LEU A 111 -10.21 -1.47 7.15
CA LEU A 111 -9.13 -2.26 6.53
C LEU A 111 -7.91 -2.40 7.45
N CYS A 112 -7.96 -1.78 8.65
CA CYS A 112 -6.95 -1.89 9.70
C CYS A 112 -7.55 -2.51 10.97
N ARG A 113 -6.76 -3.30 11.72
CA ARG A 113 -7.20 -3.98 12.95
C ARG A 113 -6.97 -3.16 14.22
N ASP A 114 -6.05 -2.19 14.17
CA ASP A 114 -5.60 -1.40 15.33
C ASP A 114 -5.29 0.05 14.94
N GLY A 115 -5.95 0.53 13.92
CA GLY A 115 -5.76 1.87 13.37
C GLY A 115 -4.53 2.02 12.45
N GLY A 116 -3.64 1.03 12.37
CA GLY A 116 -2.44 1.11 11.54
C GLY A 116 -2.10 -0.16 10.77
N HIS A 117 -2.12 -1.32 11.43
CA HIS A 117 -1.83 -2.58 10.78
C HIS A 117 -3.05 -3.13 10.04
N LEU A 118 -2.83 -3.73 8.89
CA LEU A 118 -3.91 -4.32 8.09
C LEU A 118 -4.74 -5.33 8.88
N SER A 119 -6.05 -5.30 8.66
CA SER A 119 -6.97 -6.34 9.15
C SER A 119 -6.57 -7.70 8.59
N LEU A 120 -6.85 -8.76 9.36
CA LEU A 120 -6.44 -10.12 9.00
C LEU A 120 -7.22 -10.69 7.81
N ASP A 121 -8.31 -10.05 7.48
CA ASP A 121 -9.23 -10.38 6.40
C ASP A 121 -8.98 -9.48 5.17
N TYR A 122 -9.89 -8.57 4.86
CA TYR A 122 -9.89 -7.77 3.64
C TYR A 122 -8.70 -6.82 3.50
N GLY A 123 -8.12 -6.34 4.59
CA GLY A 123 -6.90 -5.53 4.52
C GLY A 123 -5.73 -6.32 3.93
N ARG A 124 -5.48 -7.53 4.47
CA ARG A 124 -4.41 -8.41 3.95
C ARG A 124 -4.73 -8.98 2.57
N LEU A 125 -6.00 -9.32 2.31
CA LEU A 125 -6.42 -9.76 0.98
C LEU A 125 -6.13 -8.69 -0.08
N THR A 126 -6.51 -7.44 0.21
CA THR A 126 -6.25 -6.30 -0.67
C THR A 126 -4.76 -6.11 -0.94
N ALA A 127 -3.92 -6.18 0.10
CA ALA A 127 -2.48 -6.09 -0.06
C ALA A 127 -1.93 -7.24 -0.92
N ALA A 128 -2.32 -8.48 -0.64
CA ALA A 128 -1.88 -9.66 -1.39
C ALA A 128 -2.28 -9.58 -2.88
N TYR A 129 -3.51 -9.16 -3.16
CA TYR A 129 -3.99 -8.93 -4.52
C TYR A 129 -3.17 -7.86 -5.24
N THR A 130 -2.91 -6.73 -4.57
CA THR A 130 -2.11 -5.63 -5.14
C THR A 130 -0.67 -6.09 -5.45
N TRP A 131 -0.06 -6.83 -4.55
CA TRP A 131 1.27 -7.41 -4.76
C TRP A 131 1.30 -8.35 -5.97
N LEU A 132 0.36 -9.28 -6.03
CA LEU A 132 0.30 -10.24 -7.13
C LEU A 132 0.16 -9.54 -8.47
N ARG A 133 -0.80 -8.60 -8.59
CA ARG A 133 -1.00 -7.78 -9.79
C ARG A 133 0.26 -7.00 -10.19
N SER A 134 0.92 -6.36 -9.22
CA SER A 134 2.13 -5.56 -9.47
C SER A 134 3.31 -6.39 -9.95
N ILE A 135 3.46 -7.59 -9.42
CA ILE A 135 4.61 -8.46 -9.69
C ILE A 135 4.42 -9.25 -11.00
N THR A 136 3.22 -9.80 -11.22
CA THR A 136 2.95 -10.68 -12.35
C THR A 136 2.37 -9.95 -13.56
N GLY A 137 1.70 -8.82 -13.34
CA GLY A 137 0.89 -8.15 -14.36
C GLY A 137 -0.42 -8.87 -14.70
N GLU A 138 -0.69 -10.02 -14.04
CA GLU A 138 -1.83 -10.87 -14.38
C GLU A 138 -3.11 -10.44 -13.63
N ALA A 139 -4.24 -10.42 -14.32
CA ALA A 139 -5.55 -10.29 -13.69
C ALA A 139 -5.88 -11.59 -12.95
N VAL A 140 -6.25 -11.48 -11.68
CA VAL A 140 -6.59 -12.61 -10.81
C VAL A 140 -8.03 -12.46 -10.36
N THR A 141 -8.81 -13.54 -10.44
CA THR A 141 -10.15 -13.55 -9.85
C THR A 141 -10.08 -13.82 -8.35
N LEU A 142 -10.78 -13.01 -7.58
CA LEU A 142 -10.96 -13.20 -6.15
C LEU A 142 -12.27 -13.90 -5.78
N LYS A 143 -13.16 -14.10 -6.76
CA LYS A 143 -14.42 -14.82 -6.55
C LYS A 143 -14.16 -16.26 -6.13
N GLY A 144 -14.83 -16.72 -5.07
CA GLY A 144 -14.65 -18.05 -4.51
C GLY A 144 -13.31 -18.27 -3.79
N PHE A 145 -12.59 -17.19 -3.47
CA PHE A 145 -11.32 -17.30 -2.76
C PHE A 145 -11.57 -17.49 -1.25
N ALA A 146 -11.24 -18.68 -0.76
CA ALA A 146 -11.42 -19.06 0.65
C ALA A 146 -12.87 -18.79 1.16
N ASP A 147 -13.00 -18.40 2.42
CA ASP A 147 -14.30 -18.09 3.06
C ASP A 147 -14.65 -16.60 2.99
N PHE A 148 -14.12 -15.86 2.02
CA PHE A 148 -14.45 -14.44 1.84
C PHE A 148 -15.81 -14.27 1.15
N ASP A 149 -16.50 -13.17 1.50
CA ASP A 149 -17.73 -12.77 0.81
C ASP A 149 -17.44 -12.40 -0.65
N ASP A 150 -18.05 -13.11 -1.57
CA ASP A 150 -17.83 -12.90 -3.01
C ASP A 150 -18.20 -11.48 -3.47
N THR A 151 -19.21 -10.87 -2.86
CA THR A 151 -19.60 -9.49 -3.19
C THR A 151 -18.49 -8.49 -2.85
N LEU A 152 -17.82 -8.66 -1.71
CA LEU A 152 -16.72 -7.79 -1.29
C LEU A 152 -15.45 -8.06 -2.08
N THR A 153 -15.16 -9.32 -2.37
CA THR A 153 -13.98 -9.66 -3.18
C THR A 153 -14.11 -9.18 -4.62
N GLU A 154 -15.31 -9.25 -5.23
CA GLU A 154 -15.58 -8.68 -6.54
C GLU A 154 -15.40 -7.15 -6.57
N LYS A 155 -15.80 -6.44 -5.49
CA LYS A 155 -15.56 -4.99 -5.36
C LYS A 155 -14.06 -4.66 -5.23
N ILE A 156 -13.30 -5.45 -4.45
CA ILE A 156 -11.84 -5.30 -4.35
C ILE A 156 -11.22 -5.51 -5.74
N GLN A 157 -11.61 -6.55 -6.44
CA GLN A 157 -11.10 -6.81 -7.79
C GLN A 157 -11.43 -5.66 -8.75
N ALA A 158 -12.67 -5.19 -8.77
CA ALA A 158 -13.09 -4.08 -9.64
C ALA A 158 -12.32 -2.77 -9.36
N ALA A 159 -12.06 -2.47 -8.08
CA ALA A 159 -11.22 -1.34 -7.71
C ALA A 159 -9.78 -1.49 -8.18
N GLY A 160 -9.23 -2.71 -8.10
CA GLY A 160 -7.90 -3.02 -8.60
C GLY A 160 -7.82 -2.95 -10.13
N ASP A 161 -8.80 -3.47 -10.84
CA ASP A 161 -8.84 -3.38 -12.31
C ASP A 161 -8.85 -1.92 -12.80
N GLN A 162 -9.47 -1.01 -12.04
CA GLN A 162 -9.39 0.42 -12.33
C GLN A 162 -8.04 1.06 -11.95
N LEU A 163 -7.31 0.50 -11.01
CA LEU A 163 -6.01 1.02 -10.58
C LEU A 163 -4.88 0.59 -11.52
N PHE A 164 -4.96 -0.62 -12.04
CA PHE A 164 -3.93 -1.21 -12.88
C PHE A 164 -4.20 -1.03 -14.39
N GLY A 165 -5.38 -0.56 -14.80
CA GLY A 165 -5.75 -0.29 -16.20
C GLY A 165 -6.30 -1.50 -16.88
#